data_cb2446467df30d2e24e5c4bc665872de
#
_entry.id   cb2446467df30d2e24e5c4bc665872de
#
_cell.length_a   1.000
_cell.length_b   1.000
_cell.length_c   1.000
_cell.angle_alpha   90.00
_cell.angle_beta   90.00
_cell.angle_gamma   90.00
#
_symmetry.space_group_name_H-M   'P 1'
#
loop_
_entity.id
_entity.type
_entity.pdbx_description
1 polymer ?
#
loop_
_entity_poly.entity_id
_entity_poly.type
_entity_poly.pdbx_seq_one_letter_code
_entity_poly.pdbx_strand_id
1 'polypeptide(L)'
;TEHLAAGASAEVAGKSCVLPCSVVGSRSGCSKAIIKMNGEPGERKKPLDLLNGADMVKICAPMVRYSKQAFRHLVRKYGVDIAYTPMIVSDSFVKSQKARDAEFTTAQGDRPLIVQFAANNATDLANAAELVYRYSDGVDLNCGCPQRWAIAEGYGVHLLNHPELVRDMVHQTKNRLCDSDFTTSVKIRVCSDLSKTVDFCRKLEAAGVSFITVHGRTKDQRSEPVNLDAIRTVKDSLRIPVVANGDVTSMKKAEDICQATGVNGVMAARGMLDNPAMFSGFKHTPAHCVEDWLLLSAELGCPLTQFHHHLMFMLDHVLSRSEKRIFNALTSYSAVVDYLHYAHSVVLHEHRGKVTL
;
A
#
# COMPACT_ATOMS: atom_id res chain seq x y z
N THR A 1 28.97 63.64 19.65
CA THR A 1 27.74 64.16 20.23
C THR A 1 26.70 63.03 20.16
N GLU A 2 26.52 62.21 21.20
CA GLU A 2 25.49 62.31 22.25
C GLU A 2 24.05 62.29 21.70
N HIS A 3 23.17 61.35 22.03
CA HIS A 3 22.53 60.96 23.29
C HIS A 3 21.76 59.67 23.12
N LEU A 4 21.86 58.64 23.97
CA LEU A 4 20.99 58.22 25.09
C LEU A 4 19.48 58.23 24.76
N ALA A 5 18.75 57.11 24.87
CA ALA A 5 18.27 56.47 26.08
C ALA A 5 17.21 55.39 25.78
N ALA A 6 17.21 54.36 26.62
CA ALA A 6 16.08 53.59 27.24
C ALA A 6 15.04 52.99 26.32
N GLY A 7 14.83 51.66 26.20
CA GLY A 7 14.32 50.81 27.29
C GLY A 7 12.80 50.63 27.18
N ALA A 8 12.33 49.48 26.64
CA ALA A 8 11.06 48.86 27.05
C ALA A 8 10.95 47.40 26.53
N SER A 9 10.91 46.48 27.44
CA SER A 9 10.46 45.13 27.27
C SER A 9 8.96 45.07 26.89
N ALA A 10 8.62 44.32 25.86
CA ALA A 10 7.24 43.94 25.60
C ALA A 10 7.15 42.46 25.29
N GLU A 11 6.59 41.70 26.21
CA GLU A 11 5.98 40.41 25.99
C GLU A 11 5.03 40.46 24.80
N VAL A 12 5.17 39.55 23.86
CA VAL A 12 4.13 39.34 22.84
C VAL A 12 3.59 37.91 22.98
N ALA A 13 2.41 37.87 23.57
CA ALA A 13 1.52 36.74 23.64
C ALA A 13 1.18 36.18 22.26
N GLY A 14 1.13 34.83 22.17
CA GLY A 14 0.70 34.11 21.00
C GLY A 14 -0.72 34.49 20.53
N LYS A 15 -0.88 34.78 19.26
CA LYS A 15 -2.16 34.78 18.56
C LYS A 15 -2.13 33.79 17.42
N SER A 16 -2.90 32.72 17.54
CA SER A 16 -3.28 31.81 16.49
C SER A 16 -4.05 32.56 15.40
N CYS A 17 -3.54 32.59 14.19
CA CYS A 17 -4.29 33.05 13.02
C CYS A 17 -5.14 31.89 12.46
N VAL A 18 -6.41 31.89 12.81
CA VAL A 18 -7.46 31.15 12.11
C VAL A 18 -8.03 32.12 11.07
N LEU A 19 -7.83 31.84 9.78
CA LEU A 19 -8.53 32.55 8.70
C LEU A 19 -9.81 31.78 8.34
N PRO A 20 -10.97 32.44 8.23
CA PRO A 20 -12.20 31.79 7.83
C PRO A 20 -12.25 31.60 6.31
N CYS A 21 -12.57 30.40 5.88
CA CYS A 21 -12.88 30.08 4.50
C CYS A 21 -14.28 30.56 4.16
N SER A 22 -14.39 31.60 3.35
CA SER A 22 -15.66 32.13 2.81
C SER A 22 -16.18 31.23 1.70
N VAL A 23 -17.43 30.85 1.83
CA VAL A 23 -18.27 30.09 0.90
C VAL A 23 -18.57 30.95 -0.33
N VAL A 24 -18.32 30.39 -1.53
CA VAL A 24 -18.93 30.89 -2.77
C VAL A 24 -19.40 29.72 -3.63
N GLY A 25 -20.71 29.69 -3.88
CA GLY A 25 -21.32 29.36 -5.16
C GLY A 25 -21.49 27.89 -5.54
N SER A 26 -22.70 27.43 -5.38
CA SER A 26 -23.32 26.25 -6.00
C SER A 26 -23.13 26.12 -7.52
N ARG A 27 -22.72 24.97 -8.01
CA ARG A 27 -23.21 24.41 -9.29
C ARG A 27 -23.31 22.88 -9.21
N SER A 28 -24.45 22.44 -9.67
CA SER A 28 -25.09 21.13 -9.77
C SER A 28 -24.22 19.95 -10.19
N GLY A 29 -24.42 18.81 -9.54
CA GLY A 29 -24.64 17.53 -10.21
C GLY A 29 -23.44 16.62 -10.38
N CYS A 30 -23.02 15.95 -9.31
CA CYS A 30 -22.72 14.52 -9.32
C CYS A 30 -22.66 14.02 -7.86
N SER A 31 -23.79 13.55 -7.36
CA SER A 31 -23.86 12.89 -6.05
C SER A 31 -23.14 11.56 -6.13
N LYS A 32 -21.86 11.52 -5.74
CA LYS A 32 -21.20 10.24 -5.40
C LYS A 32 -21.88 9.74 -4.13
N ALA A 33 -22.66 8.69 -4.26
CA ALA A 33 -23.31 7.99 -3.15
C ALA A 33 -22.23 7.58 -2.14
N ILE A 34 -22.23 8.22 -0.98
CA ILE A 34 -21.45 7.79 0.19
C ILE A 34 -22.20 6.61 0.79
N ILE A 35 -21.75 5.40 0.48
CA ILE A 35 -22.29 4.19 1.05
C ILE A 35 -21.87 4.15 2.52
N LYS A 36 -22.85 4.32 3.42
CA LYS A 36 -22.66 4.09 4.86
C LYS A 36 -22.51 2.58 5.09
N MET A 37 -21.31 2.10 5.24
CA MET A 37 -21.09 0.79 5.85
C MET A 37 -21.34 0.93 7.35
N ASN A 38 -22.43 0.30 7.83
CA ASN A 38 -22.79 0.24 9.24
C ASN A 38 -21.81 -0.69 9.98
N GLY A 39 -20.82 -0.10 10.61
CA GLY A 39 -19.98 -0.69 11.64
C GLY A 39 -19.60 0.44 12.57
N GLU A 40 -19.76 0.23 13.88
CA GLU A 40 -19.22 1.17 14.86
C GLU A 40 -17.76 1.46 14.54
N PRO A 41 -17.23 2.69 14.73
CA PRO A 41 -15.83 2.99 14.52
C PRO A 41 -15.02 2.22 15.57
N GLY A 42 -14.65 0.99 15.24
CA GLY A 42 -13.67 0.24 16.01
C GLY A 42 -12.39 1.08 16.12
N GLU A 43 -11.72 0.97 17.26
CA GLU A 43 -10.47 1.66 17.54
C GLU A 43 -9.52 1.55 16.35
N ARG A 44 -9.05 2.68 15.82
CA ARG A 44 -8.19 2.74 14.62
C ARG A 44 -6.87 2.01 14.91
N LYS A 45 -6.68 0.83 14.35
CA LYS A 45 -5.43 0.08 14.47
C LYS A 45 -4.31 0.83 13.76
N LYS A 46 -3.22 1.16 14.49
CA LYS A 46 -2.05 1.81 13.92
C LYS A 46 -1.07 0.76 13.37
N PRO A 47 -0.39 1.03 12.23
CA PRO A 47 0.56 0.06 11.67
C PRO A 47 1.67 -0.38 12.64
N LEU A 48 2.21 0.54 13.44
CA LEU A 48 3.26 0.21 14.42
C LEU A 48 2.73 -0.62 15.60
N ASP A 49 1.51 -0.37 16.07
CA ASP A 49 0.91 -1.18 17.14
C ASP A 49 0.73 -2.63 16.68
N LEU A 50 0.30 -2.84 15.44
CA LEU A 50 0.23 -4.16 14.84
C LEU A 50 1.61 -4.82 14.74
N LEU A 51 2.61 -4.11 14.17
CA LEU A 51 3.95 -4.64 13.95
C LEU A 51 4.75 -4.88 15.23
N ASN A 52 4.41 -4.20 16.33
CA ASN A 52 5.01 -4.42 17.66
C ASN A 52 4.19 -5.40 18.51
N GLY A 53 3.05 -5.87 18.03
CA GLY A 53 2.26 -6.90 18.67
C GLY A 53 2.91 -8.30 18.61
N ALA A 54 2.26 -9.26 19.24
CA ALA A 54 2.74 -10.66 19.29
C ALA A 54 2.43 -11.44 18.00
N ASP A 55 1.41 -11.02 17.25
CA ASP A 55 0.95 -11.74 16.07
C ASP A 55 1.70 -11.31 14.80
N MET A 56 1.90 -12.27 13.88
CA MET A 56 2.45 -12.00 12.56
C MET A 56 1.50 -11.12 11.75
N VAL A 57 1.96 -9.95 11.33
CA VAL A 57 1.17 -9.00 10.52
C VAL A 57 1.12 -9.44 9.05
N LYS A 58 -0.07 -9.53 8.46
CA LYS A 58 -0.34 -9.95 7.08
C LYS A 58 -0.57 -8.73 6.21
N ILE A 59 0.29 -8.53 5.20
CA ILE A 59 0.35 -7.27 4.45
C ILE A 59 0.11 -7.51 2.96
N CYS A 60 -0.81 -6.71 2.36
CA CYS A 60 -0.98 -6.63 0.92
C CYS A 60 0.09 -5.70 0.32
N ALA A 61 0.94 -6.24 -0.55
CA ALA A 61 2.03 -5.51 -1.19
C ALA A 61 1.54 -4.39 -2.12
N PRO A 62 2.36 -3.34 -2.31
CA PRO A 62 2.14 -2.38 -3.39
C PRO A 62 2.33 -3.07 -4.75
N MET A 63 1.29 -3.03 -5.58
CA MET A 63 1.27 -3.66 -6.89
C MET A 63 0.69 -2.69 -7.92
N VAL A 64 1.54 -2.21 -8.84
CA VAL A 64 1.12 -1.31 -9.92
C VAL A 64 -0.02 -1.95 -10.70
N ARG A 65 -1.11 -1.21 -10.92
CA ARG A 65 -2.38 -1.62 -11.51
C ARG A 65 -3.29 -2.48 -10.61
N TYR A 66 -2.77 -3.21 -9.63
CA TYR A 66 -3.53 -4.25 -8.93
C TYR A 66 -3.95 -3.88 -7.51
N SER A 67 -3.10 -3.30 -6.66
CA SER A 67 -3.48 -2.94 -5.29
C SER A 67 -4.30 -1.64 -5.19
N LYS A 68 -5.25 -1.45 -6.12
CA LYS A 68 -6.24 -0.36 -6.10
C LYS A 68 -7.31 -0.65 -5.04
N GLN A 69 -8.16 0.32 -4.77
CA GLN A 69 -9.10 0.31 -3.65
C GLN A 69 -9.97 -0.96 -3.58
N ALA A 70 -10.61 -1.38 -4.69
CA ALA A 70 -11.47 -2.56 -4.70
C ALA A 70 -10.72 -3.84 -4.26
N PHE A 71 -9.48 -4.03 -4.71
CA PHE A 71 -8.68 -5.18 -4.32
C PHE A 71 -8.24 -5.11 -2.86
N ARG A 72 -7.89 -3.93 -2.33
CA ARG A 72 -7.57 -3.77 -0.92
C ARG A 72 -8.76 -4.10 -0.02
N HIS A 73 -9.97 -3.68 -0.40
CA HIS A 73 -11.19 -4.08 0.31
C HIS A 73 -11.41 -5.59 0.28
N LEU A 74 -11.21 -6.23 -0.90
CA LEU A 74 -11.34 -7.67 -1.02
C LEU A 74 -10.41 -8.40 -0.06
N VAL A 75 -9.10 -8.13 -0.12
CA VAL A 75 -8.11 -8.88 0.67
C VAL A 75 -8.26 -8.64 2.19
N ARG A 76 -8.80 -7.49 2.60
CA ARG A 76 -9.14 -7.22 4.01
C ARG A 76 -10.25 -8.14 4.52
N LYS A 77 -11.25 -8.47 3.70
CA LYS A 77 -12.28 -9.48 4.06
C LYS A 77 -11.65 -10.85 4.36
N TYR A 78 -10.47 -11.11 3.79
CA TYR A 78 -9.74 -12.38 3.91
C TYR A 78 -8.47 -12.29 4.77
N GLY A 79 -8.46 -11.40 5.74
CA GLY A 79 -7.48 -11.42 6.83
C GLY A 79 -6.20 -10.63 6.58
N VAL A 80 -6.18 -9.69 5.66
CA VAL A 80 -5.08 -8.71 5.52
C VAL A 80 -5.21 -7.63 6.58
N ASP A 81 -4.15 -7.41 7.33
CA ASP A 81 -4.09 -6.41 8.39
C ASP A 81 -3.72 -5.02 7.87
N ILE A 82 -2.71 -4.92 7.00
CA ILE A 82 -2.24 -3.66 6.40
C ILE A 82 -2.24 -3.79 4.88
N ALA A 83 -2.74 -2.78 4.17
CA ALA A 83 -2.70 -2.75 2.72
C ALA A 83 -1.94 -1.53 2.19
N TYR A 84 -1.31 -1.71 1.02
CA TYR A 84 -0.58 -0.67 0.31
C TYR A 84 -1.31 -0.22 -0.95
N THR A 85 -1.20 1.06 -1.30
CA THR A 85 -1.58 1.53 -2.63
C THR A 85 -0.62 0.97 -3.69
N PRO A 86 -0.94 1.03 -5.00
CA PRO A 86 0.08 0.95 -6.03
C PRO A 86 1.18 1.99 -5.79
N MET A 87 2.38 1.76 -6.36
CA MET A 87 3.45 2.75 -6.35
C MET A 87 3.05 3.97 -7.20
N ILE A 88 3.08 5.16 -6.60
CA ILE A 88 2.71 6.44 -7.20
C ILE A 88 3.97 7.30 -7.37
N VAL A 89 4.13 7.97 -8.52
CA VAL A 89 5.24 8.91 -8.73
C VAL A 89 4.92 10.22 -8.00
N SER A 90 5.75 10.58 -7.00
CA SER A 90 5.50 11.73 -6.10
C SER A 90 5.46 13.06 -6.84
N ASP A 91 6.37 13.29 -7.78
CA ASP A 91 6.43 14.51 -8.60
C ASP A 91 5.10 14.77 -9.35
N SER A 92 4.61 13.76 -10.08
CA SER A 92 3.35 13.85 -10.81
C SER A 92 2.15 14.01 -9.86
N PHE A 93 2.18 13.32 -8.72
CA PHE A 93 1.13 13.40 -7.71
C PHE A 93 1.00 14.79 -7.09
N VAL A 94 2.12 15.42 -6.77
CA VAL A 94 2.15 16.78 -6.20
C VAL A 94 1.67 17.81 -7.23
N LYS A 95 2.14 17.72 -8.47
CA LYS A 95 1.89 18.73 -9.50
C LYS A 95 0.51 18.65 -10.16
N SER A 96 -0.11 17.47 -10.21
CA SER A 96 -1.31 17.25 -11.02
C SER A 96 -2.49 16.70 -10.22
N GLN A 97 -3.60 17.45 -10.18
CA GLN A 97 -4.87 16.98 -9.62
C GLN A 97 -5.37 15.72 -10.35
N LYS A 98 -5.26 15.69 -11.69
CA LYS A 98 -5.65 14.53 -12.50
C LYS A 98 -4.86 13.28 -12.13
N ALA A 99 -3.55 13.43 -11.83
CA ALA A 99 -2.74 12.31 -11.35
C ALA A 99 -3.20 11.83 -9.98
N ARG A 100 -3.54 12.74 -9.06
CA ARG A 100 -4.10 12.38 -7.74
C ARG A 100 -5.38 11.59 -7.87
N ASP A 101 -6.32 12.07 -8.66
CA ASP A 101 -7.63 11.43 -8.86
C ASP A 101 -7.52 10.05 -9.53
N ALA A 102 -6.54 9.87 -10.42
CA ALA A 102 -6.30 8.60 -11.10
C ALA A 102 -5.58 7.57 -10.23
N GLU A 103 -4.63 8.02 -9.38
CA GLU A 103 -3.71 7.11 -8.67
C GLU A 103 -4.13 6.84 -7.23
N PHE A 104 -4.79 7.77 -6.56
CA PHE A 104 -5.13 7.66 -5.15
C PHE A 104 -6.65 7.70 -4.93
N THR A 105 -7.19 6.57 -4.54
CA THR A 105 -8.59 6.42 -4.09
C THR A 105 -8.60 5.62 -2.81
N THR A 106 -9.41 6.03 -1.85
CA THR A 106 -9.62 5.35 -0.57
C THR A 106 -11.01 5.65 -0.02
N ALA A 107 -11.46 4.88 0.96
CA ALA A 107 -12.74 5.07 1.64
C ALA A 107 -12.62 4.72 3.12
N GLN A 108 -13.67 5.02 3.88
CA GLN A 108 -13.81 4.53 5.24
C GLN A 108 -13.75 3.00 5.25
N GLY A 109 -12.93 2.40 6.12
CA GLY A 109 -12.69 0.95 6.15
C GLY A 109 -11.49 0.47 5.33
N ASP A 110 -10.87 1.32 4.49
CA ASP A 110 -9.62 1.01 3.80
C ASP A 110 -8.39 1.37 4.67
N ARG A 111 -8.42 0.98 5.95
CA ARG A 111 -7.36 1.26 6.93
C ARG A 111 -7.03 0.02 7.75
N PRO A 112 -5.78 -0.12 8.22
CA PRO A 112 -4.59 0.72 8.02
C PRO A 112 -4.12 0.72 6.56
N LEU A 113 -3.87 1.91 6.00
CA LEU A 113 -3.44 2.12 4.60
C LEU A 113 -2.08 2.81 4.55
N ILE A 114 -1.15 2.22 3.81
CA ILE A 114 0.16 2.81 3.49
C ILE A 114 0.17 3.24 2.03
N VAL A 115 0.50 4.51 1.77
CA VAL A 115 0.62 5.03 0.41
C VAL A 115 2.07 4.93 -0.05
N GLN A 116 2.34 4.12 -1.07
CA GLN A 116 3.71 3.96 -1.58
C GLN A 116 4.03 4.98 -2.66
N PHE A 117 5.15 5.69 -2.49
CA PHE A 117 5.67 6.63 -3.47
C PHE A 117 6.99 6.16 -4.09
N ALA A 118 7.15 6.46 -5.40
CA ALA A 118 8.43 6.59 -6.06
C ALA A 118 8.83 8.06 -5.99
N ALA A 119 9.92 8.38 -5.31
CA ALA A 119 10.45 9.72 -5.17
C ALA A 119 11.96 9.72 -5.37
N ASN A 120 12.51 10.81 -5.88
CA ASN A 120 13.95 11.02 -6.07
C ASN A 120 14.44 12.31 -5.42
N ASN A 121 13.58 13.01 -4.66
CA ASN A 121 13.96 14.16 -3.83
C ASN A 121 13.04 14.26 -2.60
N ALA A 122 13.52 14.93 -1.57
CA ALA A 122 12.83 14.99 -0.28
C ALA A 122 11.60 15.90 -0.28
N THR A 123 11.64 16.99 -1.04
CA THR A 123 10.53 17.95 -1.11
C THR A 123 9.28 17.31 -1.70
N ASP A 124 9.42 16.58 -2.82
CA ASP A 124 8.28 15.92 -3.46
C ASP A 124 7.69 14.82 -2.60
N LEU A 125 8.54 14.02 -1.91
CA LEU A 125 8.03 13.00 -0.99
C LEU A 125 7.28 13.62 0.19
N ALA A 126 7.83 14.66 0.81
CA ALA A 126 7.20 15.32 1.95
C ALA A 126 5.87 16.00 1.55
N ASN A 127 5.82 16.68 0.40
CA ASN A 127 4.60 17.27 -0.12
C ASN A 127 3.55 16.20 -0.48
N ALA A 128 3.96 15.09 -1.10
CA ALA A 128 3.05 13.99 -1.41
C ALA A 128 2.50 13.34 -0.12
N ALA A 129 3.33 13.17 0.90
CA ALA A 129 2.93 12.66 2.20
C ALA A 129 1.89 13.56 2.89
N GLU A 130 2.08 14.87 2.85
CA GLU A 130 1.14 15.86 3.39
C GLU A 130 -0.24 15.77 2.71
N LEU A 131 -0.26 15.58 1.39
CA LEU A 131 -1.51 15.44 0.62
C LEU A 131 -2.32 14.18 1.00
N VAL A 132 -1.67 13.10 1.40
CA VAL A 132 -2.34 11.84 1.77
C VAL A 132 -2.51 11.64 3.27
N TYR A 133 -1.90 12.46 4.09
CA TYR A 133 -1.82 12.34 5.55
C TYR A 133 -3.17 12.06 6.22
N ARG A 134 -4.22 12.83 5.88
CA ARG A 134 -5.55 12.67 6.48
C ARG A 134 -6.28 11.39 6.03
N TYR A 135 -5.84 10.78 4.94
CA TYR A 135 -6.52 9.69 4.25
C TYR A 135 -5.81 8.34 4.39
N SER A 136 -4.64 8.30 5.05
CA SER A 136 -3.82 7.11 5.21
C SER A 136 -3.23 7.02 6.61
N ASP A 137 -2.50 5.94 6.90
CA ASP A 137 -1.86 5.67 8.18
C ASP A 137 -0.33 5.71 8.07
N GLY A 138 0.16 5.95 6.88
CA GLY A 138 1.57 6.13 6.60
C GLY A 138 1.88 6.25 5.12
N VAL A 139 3.14 6.58 4.86
CA VAL A 139 3.75 6.57 3.53
C VAL A 139 4.92 5.61 3.50
N ASP A 140 5.20 5.10 2.31
CA ASP A 140 6.32 4.20 2.06
C ASP A 140 7.13 4.69 0.84
N LEU A 141 8.45 4.72 0.98
CA LEU A 141 9.34 5.02 -0.14
C LEU A 141 9.75 3.72 -0.84
N ASN A 142 9.54 3.65 -2.14
CA ASN A 142 9.97 2.52 -2.95
C ASN A 142 11.48 2.60 -3.26
N CYS A 143 12.27 1.72 -2.67
CA CYS A 143 13.69 1.50 -2.97
C CYS A 143 13.93 0.10 -3.58
N GLY A 144 12.90 -0.53 -4.17
CA GLY A 144 12.97 -1.91 -4.63
C GLY A 144 12.53 -2.16 -6.08
N CYS A 145 11.97 -1.18 -6.79
CA CYS A 145 11.52 -1.34 -8.18
C CYS A 145 12.71 -1.47 -9.13
N PRO A 146 12.85 -2.61 -9.87
CA PRO A 146 13.99 -2.82 -10.77
C PRO A 146 13.68 -2.44 -12.23
N GLN A 147 12.57 -1.75 -12.50
CA GLN A 147 12.19 -1.38 -13.86
C GLN A 147 13.15 -0.32 -14.44
N ARG A 148 13.52 -0.47 -15.71
CA ARG A 148 14.49 0.41 -16.38
C ARG A 148 14.11 1.88 -16.31
N TRP A 149 12.83 2.20 -16.56
CA TRP A 149 12.37 3.58 -16.49
C TRP A 149 12.53 4.17 -15.09
N ALA A 150 12.21 3.38 -14.03
CA ALA A 150 12.32 3.85 -12.66
C ALA A 150 13.80 4.13 -12.28
N ILE A 151 14.71 3.26 -12.71
CA ILE A 151 16.15 3.44 -12.50
C ILE A 151 16.65 4.68 -13.23
N ALA A 152 16.23 4.88 -14.49
CA ALA A 152 16.63 6.04 -15.30
C ALA A 152 16.18 7.38 -14.68
N GLU A 153 15.01 7.39 -14.05
CA GLU A 153 14.44 8.56 -13.36
C GLU A 153 14.95 8.70 -11.90
N GLY A 154 15.87 7.85 -11.45
CA GLY A 154 16.41 7.91 -10.10
C GLY A 154 15.51 7.31 -9.01
N TYR A 155 14.53 6.46 -9.36
CA TYR A 155 13.61 5.80 -8.45
C TYR A 155 13.99 4.34 -8.17
N GLY A 156 13.32 3.74 -7.20
CA GLY A 156 13.38 2.31 -6.94
C GLY A 156 14.76 1.84 -6.50
N VAL A 157 15.29 0.77 -7.12
CA VAL A 157 16.60 0.21 -6.73
C VAL A 157 17.79 1.15 -6.98
N HIS A 158 17.63 2.22 -7.74
CA HIS A 158 18.63 3.29 -7.87
C HIS A 158 19.00 3.86 -6.51
N LEU A 159 18.01 4.04 -5.65
CA LEU A 159 18.16 4.64 -4.32
C LEU A 159 18.99 3.80 -3.34
N LEU A 160 19.16 2.49 -3.58
CA LEU A 160 20.02 1.65 -2.75
C LEU A 160 21.50 2.11 -2.76
N ASN A 161 21.91 2.82 -3.80
CA ASN A 161 23.26 3.40 -3.91
C ASN A 161 23.31 4.85 -3.36
N HIS A 162 22.20 5.41 -2.90
CA HIS A 162 22.07 6.80 -2.44
C HIS A 162 21.44 6.87 -1.02
N PRO A 163 22.05 6.23 -0.01
CA PRO A 163 21.46 6.14 1.33
C PRO A 163 21.26 7.50 2.00
N GLU A 164 22.12 8.49 1.72
CA GLU A 164 22.00 9.83 2.29
C GLU A 164 20.79 10.58 1.72
N LEU A 165 20.49 10.40 0.44
CA LEU A 165 19.27 10.95 -0.18
C LEU A 165 18.01 10.33 0.44
N VAL A 166 18.01 9.00 0.64
CA VAL A 166 16.87 8.32 1.28
C VAL A 166 16.70 8.76 2.73
N ARG A 167 17.80 8.91 3.46
CA ARG A 167 17.81 9.47 4.82
C ARG A 167 17.18 10.85 4.87
N ASP A 168 17.56 11.75 3.96
CA ASP A 168 17.01 13.10 3.86
C ASP A 168 15.51 13.06 3.53
N MET A 169 15.07 12.24 2.58
CA MET A 169 13.66 12.04 2.24
C MET A 169 12.83 11.61 3.46
N VAL A 170 13.30 10.62 4.23
CA VAL A 170 12.63 10.15 5.45
C VAL A 170 12.56 11.26 6.49
N HIS A 171 13.68 11.94 6.74
CA HIS A 171 13.79 12.98 7.76
C HIS A 171 12.87 14.17 7.44
N GLN A 172 12.88 14.68 6.20
CA GLN A 172 12.01 15.79 5.79
C GLN A 172 10.53 15.42 5.85
N THR A 173 10.16 14.20 5.46
CA THR A 173 8.78 13.73 5.55
C THR A 173 8.30 13.71 7.01
N LYS A 174 9.10 13.17 7.93
CA LYS A 174 8.75 13.12 9.36
C LYS A 174 8.67 14.51 9.98
N ASN A 175 9.61 15.39 9.66
CA ASN A 175 9.62 16.75 10.17
C ASN A 175 8.41 17.57 9.65
N ARG A 176 7.96 17.32 8.41
CA ARG A 176 6.79 17.98 7.84
C ARG A 176 5.50 17.59 8.55
N LEU A 177 5.33 16.32 8.89
CA LEU A 177 4.07 15.82 9.44
C LEU A 177 4.00 15.92 10.97
N CYS A 178 5.15 15.86 11.68
CA CYS A 178 5.24 15.96 13.15
C CYS A 178 4.25 15.06 13.91
N ASP A 179 3.91 13.89 13.34
CA ASP A 179 2.98 12.92 13.91
C ASP A 179 3.68 11.57 14.11
N SER A 180 3.80 11.13 15.36
CA SER A 180 4.43 9.85 15.71
C SER A 180 3.61 8.63 15.29
N ASP A 181 2.31 8.78 15.13
CA ASP A 181 1.38 7.73 14.76
C ASP A 181 1.36 7.47 13.25
N PHE A 182 1.74 8.49 12.47
CA PHE A 182 1.84 8.37 11.02
C PHE A 182 3.18 7.73 10.63
N THR A 183 3.14 6.57 10.00
CA THR A 183 4.36 5.81 9.68
C THR A 183 5.04 6.32 8.42
N THR A 184 6.39 6.36 8.46
CA THR A 184 7.23 6.55 7.28
C THR A 184 8.09 5.30 7.13
N SER A 185 7.80 4.46 6.15
CA SER A 185 8.47 3.18 5.89
C SER A 185 9.26 3.20 4.58
N VAL A 186 10.13 2.22 4.41
CA VAL A 186 10.90 2.04 3.18
C VAL A 186 10.84 0.58 2.75
N LYS A 187 10.53 0.33 1.48
CA LYS A 187 10.53 -1.01 0.89
C LYS A 187 11.72 -1.21 -0.03
N ILE A 188 12.58 -2.18 0.31
CA ILE A 188 13.86 -2.45 -0.36
C ILE A 188 13.91 -3.81 -1.04
N ARG A 189 14.93 -4.00 -1.88
CA ARG A 189 15.52 -5.30 -2.25
C ARG A 189 16.89 -5.44 -1.61
N VAL A 190 17.34 -6.69 -1.44
CA VAL A 190 18.70 -6.95 -0.98
C VAL A 190 19.72 -6.64 -2.07
N CYS A 191 20.89 -6.17 -1.68
CA CYS A 191 22.05 -6.05 -2.57
C CYS A 191 22.74 -7.41 -2.70
N SER A 192 23.58 -7.58 -3.75
CA SER A 192 24.43 -8.77 -3.89
C SER A 192 25.44 -8.89 -2.73
N ASP A 193 25.92 -7.75 -2.25
CA ASP A 193 26.68 -7.63 -1.01
C ASP A 193 25.72 -7.32 0.15
N LEU A 194 25.52 -8.29 1.04
CA LEU A 194 24.56 -8.16 2.14
C LEU A 194 25.00 -7.11 3.17
N SER A 195 26.31 -6.87 3.32
CA SER A 195 26.81 -5.83 4.24
C SER A 195 26.29 -4.45 3.85
N LYS A 196 26.24 -4.15 2.54
CA LYS A 196 25.65 -2.91 2.02
C LYS A 196 24.16 -2.78 2.33
N THR A 197 23.42 -3.90 2.29
CA THR A 197 22.00 -3.91 2.66
C THR A 197 21.83 -3.57 4.14
N VAL A 198 22.63 -4.19 5.01
CA VAL A 198 22.58 -3.94 6.46
C VAL A 198 22.96 -2.49 6.78
N ASP A 199 24.05 -1.98 6.20
CA ASP A 199 24.48 -0.59 6.40
C ASP A 199 23.42 0.42 5.92
N PHE A 200 22.80 0.16 4.77
CA PHE A 200 21.69 0.95 4.28
C PHE A 200 20.52 0.97 5.28
N CYS A 201 20.11 -0.20 5.76
CA CYS A 201 19.00 -0.32 6.72
C CYS A 201 19.30 0.38 8.05
N ARG A 202 20.52 0.26 8.58
CA ARG A 202 20.96 0.95 9.82
C ARG A 202 20.95 2.47 9.68
N LYS A 203 21.34 2.99 8.51
CA LYS A 203 21.26 4.43 8.23
C LYS A 203 19.81 4.91 8.22
N LEU A 204 18.90 4.11 7.68
CA LEU A 204 17.45 4.43 7.68
C LEU A 204 16.86 4.35 9.08
N GLU A 205 17.23 3.35 9.87
CA GLU A 205 16.83 3.27 11.27
C GLU A 205 17.28 4.52 12.05
N ALA A 206 18.55 4.94 11.88
CA ALA A 206 19.09 6.16 12.50
C ALA A 206 18.37 7.44 12.02
N ALA A 207 17.81 7.44 10.80
CA ALA A 207 16.97 8.52 10.28
C ALA A 207 15.53 8.51 10.83
N GLY A 208 15.17 7.49 11.62
CA GLY A 208 13.86 7.36 12.25
C GLY A 208 12.78 6.73 11.36
N VAL A 209 13.17 5.90 10.39
CA VAL A 209 12.21 5.09 9.63
C VAL A 209 11.37 4.24 10.59
N SER A 210 10.07 4.14 10.36
CA SER A 210 9.15 3.45 11.28
C SER A 210 9.30 1.94 11.21
N PHE A 211 9.47 1.39 10.02
CA PHE A 211 9.75 -0.03 9.75
C PHE A 211 10.30 -0.20 8.33
N ILE A 212 10.90 -1.34 8.05
CA ILE A 212 11.48 -1.64 6.73
C ILE A 212 10.87 -2.93 6.18
N THR A 213 10.46 -2.92 4.90
CA THR A 213 10.06 -4.14 4.17
C THR A 213 11.20 -4.60 3.27
N VAL A 214 11.65 -5.85 3.47
CA VAL A 214 12.79 -6.44 2.75
C VAL A 214 12.29 -7.50 1.77
N HIS A 215 12.47 -7.26 0.47
CA HIS A 215 12.32 -8.31 -0.53
C HIS A 215 13.66 -9.06 -0.65
N GLY A 216 13.66 -10.34 -0.26
CA GLY A 216 14.86 -11.18 -0.22
C GLY A 216 15.42 -11.59 -1.59
N ARG A 217 15.30 -10.73 -2.60
CA ARG A 217 15.87 -10.87 -3.95
C ARG A 217 16.64 -9.63 -4.33
N THR A 218 17.72 -9.80 -5.11
CA THR A 218 18.44 -8.68 -5.72
C THR A 218 17.63 -8.07 -6.87
N LYS A 219 18.11 -6.94 -7.41
CA LYS A 219 17.45 -6.26 -8.55
C LYS A 219 17.36 -7.12 -9.81
N ASP A 220 18.31 -8.05 -9.99
CA ASP A 220 18.43 -8.87 -11.20
C ASP A 220 17.63 -10.17 -11.09
N GLN A 221 17.18 -10.54 -9.91
CA GLN A 221 16.39 -11.75 -9.63
C GLN A 221 14.90 -11.51 -9.81
N ARG A 222 14.20 -12.45 -10.47
CA ARG A 222 12.74 -12.41 -10.71
C ARG A 222 12.00 -13.60 -10.10
N SER A 223 12.47 -14.82 -10.39
CA SER A 223 11.80 -16.09 -10.06
C SER A 223 12.65 -16.98 -9.18
N GLU A 224 13.91 -16.63 -8.96
CA GLU A 224 14.81 -17.35 -8.08
C GLU A 224 14.21 -17.39 -6.65
N PRO A 225 14.50 -18.42 -5.86
CA PRO A 225 14.05 -18.52 -4.49
C PRO A 225 14.45 -17.28 -3.68
N VAL A 226 13.56 -16.85 -2.77
CA VAL A 226 13.85 -15.74 -1.87
C VAL A 226 14.94 -16.13 -0.87
N ASN A 227 15.90 -15.25 -0.63
CA ASN A 227 16.95 -15.44 0.37
C ASN A 227 16.43 -15.05 1.76
N LEU A 228 16.00 -16.05 2.54
CA LEU A 228 15.48 -15.86 3.89
C LEU A 228 16.59 -15.51 4.89
N ASP A 229 17.83 -16.02 4.70
CA ASP A 229 18.97 -15.70 5.57
C ASP A 229 19.35 -14.23 5.45
N ALA A 230 19.26 -13.66 4.25
CA ALA A 230 19.46 -12.22 4.07
C ALA A 230 18.39 -11.40 4.80
N ILE A 231 17.11 -11.83 4.78
CA ILE A 231 16.04 -11.16 5.53
C ILE A 231 16.29 -11.27 7.03
N ARG A 232 16.66 -12.47 7.53
CA ARG A 232 17.03 -12.69 8.94
C ARG A 232 18.17 -11.80 9.36
N THR A 233 19.26 -11.74 8.59
CA THR A 233 20.42 -10.89 8.88
C THR A 233 20.05 -9.41 9.02
N VAL A 234 19.15 -8.92 8.13
CA VAL A 234 18.64 -7.55 8.26
C VAL A 234 17.81 -7.41 9.54
N LYS A 235 16.89 -8.36 9.82
CA LYS A 235 16.07 -8.34 11.04
C LYS A 235 16.93 -8.30 12.32
N ASP A 236 17.93 -9.16 12.40
CA ASP A 236 18.81 -9.24 13.57
C ASP A 236 19.71 -8.00 13.75
N SER A 237 19.90 -7.22 12.68
CA SER A 237 20.73 -6.00 12.70
C SER A 237 19.97 -4.72 13.08
N LEU A 238 18.62 -4.79 13.21
CA LEU A 238 17.74 -3.64 13.45
C LEU A 238 16.89 -3.83 14.71
N ARG A 239 16.54 -2.71 15.34
CA ARG A 239 15.62 -2.66 16.49
C ARG A 239 14.17 -2.40 16.06
N ILE A 240 13.99 -1.70 14.92
CA ILE A 240 12.68 -1.41 14.36
C ILE A 240 12.03 -2.66 13.74
N PRO A 241 10.71 -2.68 13.55
CA PRO A 241 10.04 -3.78 12.88
C PRO A 241 10.56 -4.01 11.45
N VAL A 242 10.68 -5.28 11.09
CA VAL A 242 11.03 -5.71 9.72
C VAL A 242 9.92 -6.60 9.17
N VAL A 243 9.57 -6.38 7.90
CA VAL A 243 8.57 -7.14 7.15
C VAL A 243 9.27 -7.95 6.05
N ALA A 244 9.01 -9.26 5.98
CA ALA A 244 9.52 -10.11 4.91
C ALA A 244 8.64 -10.04 3.66
N ASN A 245 9.25 -9.93 2.49
CA ASN A 245 8.57 -9.99 1.21
C ASN A 245 9.28 -10.95 0.24
N GLY A 246 8.49 -11.72 -0.50
CA GLY A 246 8.91 -12.69 -1.50
C GLY A 246 8.42 -14.08 -1.18
N ASP A 247 7.91 -14.77 -2.21
CA ASP A 247 7.41 -16.17 -2.19
C ASP A 247 6.33 -16.48 -1.11
N VAL A 248 5.62 -15.47 -0.63
CA VAL A 248 4.46 -15.64 0.25
C VAL A 248 3.26 -16.03 -0.61
N THR A 249 2.93 -17.32 -0.64
CA THR A 249 1.90 -17.91 -1.52
C THR A 249 0.77 -18.62 -0.78
N SER A 250 0.88 -18.77 0.54
CA SER A 250 -0.15 -19.37 1.40
C SER A 250 0.05 -18.90 2.84
N MET A 251 -0.96 -19.10 3.71
CA MET A 251 -0.83 -18.83 5.14
C MET A 251 0.31 -19.65 5.76
N LYS A 252 0.37 -20.96 5.46
CA LYS A 252 1.46 -21.82 5.93
C LYS A 252 2.84 -21.31 5.54
N LYS A 253 3.01 -20.88 4.27
CA LYS A 253 4.29 -20.32 3.80
C LYS A 253 4.63 -19.00 4.50
N ALA A 254 3.63 -18.20 4.83
CA ALA A 254 3.81 -16.97 5.61
C ALA A 254 4.33 -17.27 7.03
N GLU A 255 3.72 -18.24 7.70
CA GLU A 255 4.15 -18.73 9.02
C GLU A 255 5.58 -19.27 8.99
N ASP A 256 5.91 -20.12 8.00
CA ASP A 256 7.25 -20.69 7.83
C ASP A 256 8.31 -19.58 7.62
N ILE A 257 8.00 -18.55 6.81
CA ILE A 257 8.90 -17.40 6.59
C ILE A 257 9.06 -16.61 7.89
N CYS A 258 7.98 -16.33 8.61
CA CYS A 258 8.03 -15.59 9.87
C CYS A 258 8.89 -16.34 10.91
N GLN A 259 8.65 -17.63 11.06
CA GLN A 259 9.43 -18.49 11.96
C GLN A 259 10.92 -18.55 11.57
N ALA A 260 11.20 -18.68 10.25
CA ALA A 260 12.56 -18.76 9.75
C ALA A 260 13.35 -17.47 9.90
N THR A 261 12.71 -16.29 9.85
CA THR A 261 13.38 -15.00 9.79
C THR A 261 13.22 -14.13 11.05
N GLY A 262 12.26 -14.45 11.92
CA GLY A 262 11.95 -13.66 13.11
C GLY A 262 11.34 -12.28 12.82
N VAL A 263 10.79 -12.05 11.62
CA VAL A 263 10.20 -10.77 11.23
C VAL A 263 8.86 -10.51 11.91
N ASN A 264 8.47 -9.24 11.96
CA ASN A 264 7.22 -8.79 12.58
C ASN A 264 5.98 -8.99 11.69
N GLY A 265 6.18 -9.16 10.40
CA GLY A 265 5.10 -9.38 9.44
C GLY A 265 5.59 -9.89 8.11
N VAL A 266 4.65 -10.34 7.29
CA VAL A 266 4.90 -10.84 5.93
C VAL A 266 4.07 -10.09 4.91
N MET A 267 4.68 -9.80 3.76
CA MET A 267 4.04 -9.07 2.67
C MET A 267 3.89 -9.98 1.44
N ALA A 268 2.64 -10.21 1.02
CA ALA A 268 2.32 -11.00 -0.16
C ALA A 268 1.98 -10.10 -1.36
N ALA A 269 2.42 -10.51 -2.56
CA ALA A 269 2.10 -9.86 -3.83
C ALA A 269 1.44 -10.86 -4.79
N ARG A 270 2.22 -11.57 -5.61
CA ARG A 270 1.70 -12.50 -6.63
C ARG A 270 0.79 -13.58 -6.05
N GLY A 271 1.19 -14.19 -4.92
CA GLY A 271 0.33 -15.20 -4.26
C GLY A 271 -1.05 -14.67 -3.87
N MET A 272 -1.15 -13.36 -3.56
CA MET A 272 -2.42 -12.72 -3.24
C MET A 272 -3.25 -12.38 -4.50
N LEU A 273 -2.61 -12.15 -5.65
CA LEU A 273 -3.34 -12.04 -6.92
C LEU A 273 -3.94 -13.40 -7.31
N ASP A 274 -3.17 -14.47 -7.16
CA ASP A 274 -3.61 -15.84 -7.46
C ASP A 274 -4.69 -16.32 -6.47
N ASN A 275 -4.57 -15.93 -5.20
CA ASN A 275 -5.54 -16.26 -4.16
C ASN A 275 -5.69 -15.14 -3.13
N PRO A 276 -6.62 -14.20 -3.32
CA PRO A 276 -6.88 -13.13 -2.35
C PRO A 276 -7.27 -13.63 -0.95
N ALA A 277 -7.79 -14.85 -0.85
CA ALA A 277 -8.22 -15.48 0.39
C ALA A 277 -7.12 -16.32 1.09
N MET A 278 -5.87 -16.23 0.62
CA MET A 278 -4.77 -17.06 1.11
C MET A 278 -4.50 -16.90 2.62
N PHE A 279 -4.68 -15.72 3.17
CA PHE A 279 -4.45 -15.45 4.60
C PHE A 279 -5.59 -15.93 5.51
N SER A 280 -6.74 -16.30 4.94
CA SER A 280 -7.81 -17.03 5.65
C SER A 280 -7.65 -18.54 5.55
N GLY A 281 -6.50 -19.05 5.07
CA GLY A 281 -6.18 -20.47 5.03
C GLY A 281 -6.71 -21.21 3.79
N PHE A 282 -7.36 -20.56 2.86
CA PHE A 282 -7.81 -21.19 1.62
C PHE A 282 -6.61 -21.53 0.72
N LYS A 283 -6.59 -22.77 0.22
CA LYS A 283 -5.54 -23.24 -0.69
C LYS A 283 -5.64 -22.60 -2.10
N HIS A 284 -6.85 -22.36 -2.55
CA HIS A 284 -7.20 -21.72 -3.83
C HIS A 284 -8.28 -20.68 -3.59
N THR A 285 -8.47 -19.76 -4.51
CA THR A 285 -9.55 -18.77 -4.44
C THR A 285 -10.91 -19.46 -4.34
N PRO A 286 -11.65 -19.31 -3.24
CA PRO A 286 -12.98 -19.89 -3.11
C PRO A 286 -14.02 -19.11 -3.92
N ALA A 287 -15.13 -19.75 -4.33
CA ALA A 287 -16.17 -19.14 -5.15
C ALA A 287 -16.72 -17.83 -4.56
N HIS A 288 -17.00 -17.82 -3.26
CA HIS A 288 -17.48 -16.60 -2.58
C HIS A 288 -16.48 -15.43 -2.61
N CYS A 289 -15.17 -15.70 -2.75
CA CYS A 289 -14.18 -14.63 -2.95
C CYS A 289 -14.28 -14.03 -4.36
N VAL A 290 -14.62 -14.83 -5.35
CA VAL A 290 -14.93 -14.36 -6.71
C VAL A 290 -16.21 -13.50 -6.70
N GLU A 291 -17.26 -13.96 -6.01
CA GLU A 291 -18.51 -13.21 -5.82
C GLU A 291 -18.27 -11.87 -5.13
N ASP A 292 -17.49 -11.85 -4.04
CA ASP A 292 -17.08 -10.63 -3.36
C ASP A 292 -16.34 -9.67 -4.30
N TRP A 293 -15.47 -10.19 -5.17
CA TRP A 293 -14.77 -9.38 -6.16
C TRP A 293 -15.73 -8.76 -7.19
N LEU A 294 -16.70 -9.53 -7.68
CA LEU A 294 -17.72 -9.02 -8.61
C LEU A 294 -18.50 -7.86 -7.97
N LEU A 295 -18.97 -8.04 -6.73
CA LEU A 295 -19.73 -7.03 -5.99
C LEU A 295 -18.89 -5.77 -5.71
N LEU A 296 -17.70 -5.92 -5.12
CA LEU A 296 -16.82 -4.79 -4.82
C LEU A 296 -16.37 -4.02 -6.06
N SER A 297 -16.15 -4.72 -7.17
CA SER A 297 -15.75 -4.11 -8.43
C SER A 297 -16.88 -3.26 -9.02
N ALA A 298 -18.13 -3.74 -8.95
CA ALA A 298 -19.29 -2.98 -9.37
C ALA A 298 -19.55 -1.77 -8.46
N GLU A 299 -19.50 -1.97 -7.14
CA GLU A 299 -19.74 -0.94 -6.14
C GLU A 299 -18.71 0.21 -6.23
N LEU A 300 -17.44 -0.11 -6.41
CA LEU A 300 -16.34 0.86 -6.44
C LEU A 300 -15.96 1.34 -7.85
N GLY A 301 -16.71 0.94 -8.87
CA GLY A 301 -16.50 1.38 -10.26
C GLY A 301 -15.14 0.95 -10.81
N CYS A 302 -14.73 -0.29 -10.56
CA CYS A 302 -13.44 -0.81 -11.03
C CYS A 302 -13.40 -0.84 -12.57
N PRO A 303 -12.35 -0.33 -13.24
CA PRO A 303 -12.23 -0.41 -14.70
C PRO A 303 -12.20 -1.86 -15.20
N LEU A 304 -12.82 -2.15 -16.36
CA LEU A 304 -12.92 -3.48 -16.94
C LEU A 304 -11.58 -4.22 -17.00
N THR A 305 -10.53 -3.55 -17.44
CA THR A 305 -9.18 -4.16 -17.53
C THR A 305 -8.66 -4.64 -16.18
N GLN A 306 -8.87 -3.87 -15.13
CA GLN A 306 -8.48 -4.24 -13.78
C GLN A 306 -9.38 -5.35 -13.23
N PHE A 307 -10.69 -5.20 -13.38
CA PHE A 307 -11.70 -6.18 -13.00
C PHE A 307 -11.40 -7.57 -13.60
N HIS A 308 -11.22 -7.61 -14.91
CA HIS A 308 -10.97 -8.85 -15.65
C HIS A 308 -9.61 -9.47 -15.32
N HIS A 309 -8.55 -8.67 -15.24
CA HIS A 309 -7.20 -9.18 -14.90
C HIS A 309 -7.15 -9.84 -13.53
N HIS A 310 -7.85 -9.31 -12.51
CA HIS A 310 -7.90 -9.98 -11.22
C HIS A 310 -8.58 -11.34 -11.31
N LEU A 311 -9.68 -11.46 -12.07
CA LEU A 311 -10.34 -12.74 -12.29
C LEU A 311 -9.45 -13.73 -13.05
N MET A 312 -8.67 -13.25 -14.02
CA MET A 312 -7.69 -14.11 -14.71
C MET A 312 -6.67 -14.72 -13.76
N PHE A 313 -6.20 -13.99 -12.75
CA PHE A 313 -5.33 -14.53 -11.72
C PHE A 313 -6.07 -15.50 -10.79
N MET A 314 -7.21 -15.08 -10.25
CA MET A 314 -7.99 -15.88 -9.30
C MET A 314 -8.43 -17.22 -9.86
N LEU A 315 -8.68 -17.29 -11.17
CA LEU A 315 -9.19 -18.48 -11.87
C LEU A 315 -8.10 -19.25 -12.61
N ASP A 316 -6.82 -18.85 -12.51
CA ASP A 316 -5.75 -19.48 -13.28
C ASP A 316 -5.59 -20.98 -13.00
N HIS A 317 -5.84 -21.41 -11.77
CA HIS A 317 -5.79 -22.81 -11.36
C HIS A 317 -7.12 -23.56 -11.53
N VAL A 318 -8.22 -22.87 -11.89
CA VAL A 318 -9.54 -23.44 -12.05
C VAL A 318 -9.85 -23.71 -13.53
N LEU A 319 -9.52 -22.74 -14.39
CA LEU A 319 -9.82 -22.80 -15.82
C LEU A 319 -8.83 -23.70 -16.57
N SER A 320 -9.34 -24.59 -17.43
CA SER A 320 -8.55 -25.32 -18.42
C SER A 320 -7.92 -24.36 -19.46
N ARG A 321 -6.99 -24.84 -20.26
CA ARG A 321 -6.36 -24.02 -21.32
C ARG A 321 -7.37 -23.47 -22.35
N SER A 322 -8.38 -24.26 -22.70
CA SER A 322 -9.44 -23.84 -23.64
C SER A 322 -10.31 -22.75 -23.03
N GLU A 323 -10.72 -22.92 -21.77
CA GLU A 323 -11.52 -21.95 -21.03
C GLU A 323 -10.78 -20.63 -20.81
N LYS A 324 -9.48 -20.68 -20.46
CA LYS A 324 -8.63 -19.48 -20.36
C LYS A 324 -8.62 -18.68 -21.67
N ARG A 325 -8.54 -19.36 -22.82
CA ARG A 325 -8.56 -18.67 -24.12
C ARG A 325 -9.89 -17.95 -24.37
N ILE A 326 -11.00 -18.57 -24.02
CA ILE A 326 -12.34 -17.97 -24.13
C ILE A 326 -12.46 -16.80 -23.14
N PHE A 327 -12.19 -17.07 -21.87
CA PHE A 327 -12.30 -16.08 -20.81
C PHE A 327 -11.44 -14.83 -21.07
N ASN A 328 -10.19 -15.01 -21.46
CA ASN A 328 -9.27 -13.90 -21.74
C ASN A 328 -9.68 -13.04 -22.97
N ALA A 329 -10.53 -13.57 -23.85
CA ALA A 329 -11.06 -12.84 -25.01
C ALA A 329 -12.31 -12.02 -24.69
N LEU A 330 -12.87 -12.11 -23.49
CA LEU A 330 -14.07 -11.35 -23.10
C LEU A 330 -13.74 -9.86 -22.93
N THR A 331 -14.56 -9.01 -23.51
CA THR A 331 -14.31 -7.56 -23.62
C THR A 331 -15.36 -6.68 -22.93
N SER A 332 -16.31 -7.27 -22.21
CA SER A 332 -17.32 -6.53 -21.45
C SER A 332 -17.56 -7.14 -20.07
N TYR A 333 -18.05 -6.33 -19.14
CA TYR A 333 -18.45 -6.81 -17.81
C TYR A 333 -19.53 -7.88 -17.90
N SER A 334 -20.58 -7.65 -18.71
CA SER A 334 -21.67 -8.60 -18.88
C SER A 334 -21.17 -9.95 -19.38
N ALA A 335 -20.32 -9.97 -20.43
CA ALA A 335 -19.77 -11.22 -20.95
C ALA A 335 -18.95 -11.99 -19.89
N VAL A 336 -18.19 -11.29 -19.05
CA VAL A 336 -17.43 -11.91 -17.96
C VAL A 336 -18.37 -12.47 -16.89
N VAL A 337 -19.37 -11.71 -16.47
CA VAL A 337 -20.35 -12.17 -15.46
C VAL A 337 -21.17 -13.34 -15.98
N ASP A 338 -21.67 -13.26 -17.22
CA ASP A 338 -22.44 -14.34 -17.86
C ASP A 338 -21.59 -15.62 -17.97
N TYR A 339 -20.32 -15.50 -18.37
CA TYR A 339 -19.42 -16.64 -18.43
C TYR A 339 -19.27 -17.31 -17.07
N LEU A 340 -19.02 -16.53 -16.00
CA LEU A 340 -18.87 -17.07 -14.65
C LEU A 340 -20.17 -17.70 -14.14
N HIS A 341 -21.31 -17.11 -14.45
CA HIS A 341 -22.60 -17.64 -14.06
C HIS A 341 -22.91 -18.99 -14.74
N TYR A 342 -22.78 -19.06 -16.07
CA TYR A 342 -23.16 -20.25 -16.83
C TYR A 342 -22.10 -21.36 -16.82
N ALA A 343 -20.82 -21.03 -16.82
CA ALA A 343 -19.76 -22.02 -16.88
C ALA A 343 -19.28 -22.52 -15.51
N HIS A 344 -19.39 -21.69 -14.45
CA HIS A 344 -18.82 -21.98 -13.14
C HIS A 344 -19.83 -21.84 -12.00
N SER A 345 -21.12 -21.63 -12.29
CA SER A 345 -22.21 -21.53 -11.29
C SER A 345 -21.93 -20.45 -10.20
N VAL A 346 -21.19 -19.42 -10.54
CA VAL A 346 -21.00 -18.28 -9.66
C VAL A 346 -22.29 -17.50 -9.62
N VAL A 347 -22.98 -17.55 -8.49
CA VAL A 347 -24.28 -16.87 -8.29
C VAL A 347 -24.02 -15.59 -7.51
N LEU A 348 -24.41 -14.46 -8.10
CA LEU A 348 -24.51 -13.22 -7.34
C LEU A 348 -25.70 -13.33 -6.38
N HIS A 349 -25.46 -13.65 -5.13
CA HIS A 349 -26.47 -13.59 -4.11
C HIS A 349 -26.86 -12.12 -3.91
N GLU A 350 -28.09 -11.77 -4.29
CA GLU A 350 -28.68 -10.49 -3.90
C GLU A 350 -28.61 -10.39 -2.38
N HIS A 351 -27.82 -9.45 -1.87
CA HIS A 351 -27.95 -9.03 -0.50
C HIS A 351 -29.38 -8.45 -0.36
N ARG A 352 -30.28 -9.24 0.20
CA ARG A 352 -31.60 -8.77 0.67
C ARG A 352 -31.42 -7.77 1.81
N GLY A 353 -30.83 -6.64 1.51
CA GLY A 353 -30.92 -5.43 2.29
C GLY A 353 -32.12 -4.66 1.79
N LYS A 354 -33.16 -4.55 2.61
CA LYS A 354 -34.34 -3.72 2.36
C LYS A 354 -33.89 -2.34 1.91
N VAL A 355 -33.98 -2.08 0.60
CA VAL A 355 -34.08 -0.73 0.08
C VAL A 355 -35.53 -0.32 0.33
N THR A 356 -35.78 0.40 1.41
CA THR A 356 -37.01 1.18 1.57
C THR A 356 -36.83 2.42 0.68
N LEU A 357 -37.63 2.51 -0.37
CA LEU A 357 -37.79 3.67 -1.23
C LEU A 357 -38.27 4.87 -0.42
#